data_66ab7b4ad6525cac962fbf93733b9d1a
#
_entry.id   66ab7b4ad6525cac962fbf93733b9d1a
#
_cell.length_a   1.000
_cell.length_b   1.000
_cell.length_c   1.000
_cell.angle_alpha   90.00
_cell.angle_beta   90.00
_cell.angle_gamma   90.00
#
_symmetry.space_group_name_H-M   'P 1'
#
loop_
_entity.id
_entity.type
_entity.pdbx_description
1 polymer ?
#
loop_
_entity_poly.entity_id
_entity_poly.type
_entity_poly.pdbx_seq_one_letter_code
_entity_poly.pdbx_strand_id
1 'polypeptide(L)'
;AAALGIDAVLVTQACYDPLYRRAVRVSMGTVFQVPWARIGADSGATGAGSWAHDGIPLLHSLGFKTAALALSDDSVSIDDPQLASEERLALVLGTEGDGLASSTIANCDYTVRIPMAHGVDSLNVAAASAVAFWELRVR
;
A
#
# COMPACT_ATOMS: atom_id res chain seq x y z
N ALA A 1 5.88 8.89 2.78
CA ALA A 1 6.96 7.87 2.65
C ALA A 1 8.30 8.45 3.11
N ALA A 2 8.91 9.39 2.37
CA ALA A 2 10.26 9.90 2.66
C ALA A 2 10.45 10.35 4.11
N ALA A 3 9.56 11.20 4.62
CA ALA A 3 9.66 11.76 5.98
C ALA A 3 9.52 10.71 7.11
N LEU A 4 8.94 9.55 6.81
CA LEU A 4 8.68 8.49 7.78
C LEU A 4 9.58 7.27 7.58
N GLY A 5 10.61 7.38 6.74
CA GLY A 5 11.64 6.36 6.58
C GLY A 5 11.17 5.10 5.86
N ILE A 6 10.22 5.23 4.93
CA ILE A 6 9.80 4.11 4.09
C ILE A 6 10.88 3.79 3.08
N ASP A 7 11.28 2.53 3.00
CA ASP A 7 12.41 2.07 2.20
C ASP A 7 12.21 2.23 0.71
N ALA A 8 11.00 1.95 0.20
CA ALA A 8 10.67 2.04 -1.22
C ALA A 8 9.17 2.21 -1.46
N VAL A 9 8.82 2.70 -2.64
CA VAL A 9 7.44 2.78 -3.13
C VAL A 9 7.30 1.95 -4.39
N LEU A 10 6.33 1.05 -4.41
CA LEU A 10 5.97 0.26 -5.58
C LEU A 10 4.67 0.80 -6.16
N VAL A 11 4.66 1.05 -7.45
CA VAL A 11 3.47 1.51 -8.17
C VAL A 11 3.03 0.46 -9.19
N THR A 12 1.75 0.15 -9.20
CA THR A 12 1.19 -0.77 -10.19
C THR A 12 1.11 -0.10 -11.56
N GLN A 13 0.87 -0.88 -12.62
CA GLN A 13 0.75 -0.34 -13.98
C GLN A 13 -0.41 0.65 -14.13
N ALA A 14 -1.47 0.50 -13.33
CA ALA A 14 -2.61 1.41 -13.31
C ALA A 14 -2.31 2.76 -12.63
N CYS A 15 -1.22 2.88 -11.89
CA CYS A 15 -0.82 4.14 -11.25
C CYS A 15 -0.28 5.13 -12.25
N TYR A 16 -0.55 6.42 -12.02
CA TYR A 16 0.11 7.50 -12.75
C TYR A 16 1.63 7.48 -12.54
N ASP A 17 2.34 8.11 -13.44
CA ASP A 17 3.79 8.26 -13.33
C ASP A 17 4.14 9.10 -12.08
N PRO A 18 4.97 8.58 -11.15
CA PRO A 18 5.43 9.34 -9.99
C PRO A 18 6.18 10.63 -10.35
N LEU A 19 6.77 10.70 -11.53
CA LEU A 19 7.46 11.89 -12.04
C LEU A 19 6.55 12.87 -12.79
N TYR A 20 5.24 12.58 -12.84
CA TYR A 20 4.27 13.51 -13.38
C TYR A 20 4.31 14.85 -12.62
N ARG A 21 4.21 15.96 -13.33
CA ARG A 21 4.42 17.32 -12.79
C ARG A 21 3.65 17.58 -11.48
N ARG A 22 2.39 17.16 -11.40
CA ARG A 22 1.56 17.34 -10.20
C ARG A 22 2.09 16.51 -9.02
N ALA A 23 2.49 15.26 -9.25
CA ALA A 23 3.05 14.38 -8.22
C ALA A 23 4.36 14.97 -7.66
N VAL A 24 5.25 15.43 -8.52
CA VAL A 24 6.50 16.09 -8.10
C VAL A 24 6.22 17.34 -7.27
N ARG A 25 5.24 18.17 -7.66
CA ARG A 25 4.88 19.39 -6.91
C ARG A 25 4.28 19.09 -5.55
N VAL A 26 3.29 18.19 -5.48
CA VAL A 26 2.61 17.88 -4.19
C VAL A 26 3.52 17.11 -3.23
N SER A 27 4.48 16.36 -3.74
CA SER A 27 5.50 15.71 -2.93
C SER A 27 6.62 16.66 -2.48
N MET A 28 6.60 17.91 -2.93
CA MET A 28 7.68 18.88 -2.68
C MET A 28 9.07 18.33 -3.08
N GLY A 29 9.11 17.50 -4.13
CA GLY A 29 10.34 16.88 -4.62
C GLY A 29 10.80 15.66 -3.83
N THR A 30 10.11 15.23 -2.77
CA THR A 30 10.50 14.05 -1.98
C THR A 30 10.38 12.75 -2.78
N VAL A 31 9.69 12.75 -3.91
CA VAL A 31 9.65 11.63 -4.87
C VAL A 31 11.07 11.22 -5.35
N PHE A 32 12.04 12.12 -5.30
CA PHE A 32 13.44 11.84 -5.63
C PHE A 32 14.25 11.28 -4.46
N GLN A 33 13.69 11.25 -3.25
CA GLN A 33 14.36 10.81 -2.04
C GLN A 33 14.05 9.35 -1.66
N VAL A 34 12.99 8.78 -2.23
CA VAL A 34 12.58 7.40 -1.98
C VAL A 34 12.70 6.61 -3.28
N PRO A 35 13.41 5.48 -3.28
CA PRO A 35 13.42 4.59 -4.44
C PRO A 35 12.00 4.17 -4.80
N TRP A 36 11.70 4.13 -6.07
CA TRP A 36 10.42 3.59 -6.51
C TRP A 36 10.58 2.76 -7.78
N ALA A 37 9.68 1.80 -7.98
CA ALA A 37 9.65 0.97 -9.17
C ALA A 37 8.21 0.62 -9.56
N ARG A 38 7.99 0.26 -10.81
CA ARG A 38 6.74 -0.35 -11.24
C ARG A 38 6.77 -1.84 -10.95
N ILE A 39 5.64 -2.37 -10.49
CA ILE A 39 5.48 -3.79 -10.18
C ILE A 39 4.23 -4.34 -10.89
N GLY A 40 4.29 -5.62 -11.25
CA GLY A 40 3.28 -6.30 -12.03
C GLY A 40 3.61 -6.32 -13.53
N ALA A 41 3.12 -7.33 -14.24
CA ALA A 41 3.36 -7.47 -15.67
C ALA A 41 2.59 -6.39 -16.47
N ASP A 42 3.19 -5.99 -17.58
CA ASP A 42 2.56 -5.11 -18.58
C ASP A 42 1.54 -5.94 -19.39
N SER A 43 0.44 -6.34 -18.75
CA SER A 43 -0.64 -7.07 -19.44
C SER A 43 -1.47 -6.08 -20.22
N GLY A 44 -1.08 -5.83 -21.46
CA GLY A 44 -1.91 -5.08 -22.39
C GLY A 44 -3.29 -5.70 -22.48
N ALA A 45 -4.28 -5.05 -21.91
CA ALA A 45 -5.72 -5.23 -22.04
C ALA A 45 -6.53 -5.67 -20.79
N THR A 46 -5.95 -6.13 -19.69
CA THR A 46 -6.74 -6.57 -18.52
C THR A 46 -6.15 -6.13 -17.17
N GLY A 47 -5.68 -4.91 -17.09
CA GLY A 47 -4.83 -4.30 -16.08
C GLY A 47 -5.10 -4.51 -14.58
N ALA A 48 -6.28 -4.87 -14.13
CA ALA A 48 -6.57 -5.06 -12.71
C ALA A 48 -6.25 -6.48 -12.19
N GLY A 49 -6.10 -7.46 -13.08
CA GLY A 49 -5.86 -8.85 -12.70
C GLY A 49 -4.39 -9.19 -12.45
N SER A 50 -3.46 -8.50 -13.11
CA SER A 50 -2.05 -8.89 -13.07
C SER A 50 -1.36 -8.56 -11.75
N TRP A 51 -1.69 -7.45 -11.11
CA TRP A 51 -1.08 -7.09 -9.81
C TRP A 51 -1.30 -8.16 -8.74
N ALA A 52 -2.53 -8.62 -8.55
CA ALA A 52 -2.85 -9.61 -7.54
C ALA A 52 -2.24 -10.99 -7.86
N HIS A 53 -2.04 -11.30 -9.14
CA HIS A 53 -1.52 -12.59 -9.59
C HIS A 53 -0.02 -12.61 -9.85
N ASP A 54 0.59 -11.46 -10.13
CA ASP A 54 2.02 -11.36 -10.47
C ASP A 54 2.80 -10.57 -9.40
N GLY A 55 2.29 -9.42 -8.99
CA GLY A 55 2.98 -8.51 -8.07
C GLY A 55 3.01 -9.04 -6.64
N ILE A 56 1.88 -9.52 -6.10
CA ILE A 56 1.81 -10.06 -4.75
C ILE A 56 2.68 -11.33 -4.63
N PRO A 57 2.56 -12.33 -5.52
CA PRO A 57 3.46 -13.50 -5.46
C PRO A 57 4.94 -13.15 -5.61
N LEU A 58 5.29 -12.13 -6.40
CA LEU A 58 6.66 -11.65 -6.48
C LEU A 58 7.15 -11.12 -5.12
N LEU A 59 6.36 -10.31 -4.43
CA LEU A 59 6.69 -9.83 -3.08
C LEU A 59 6.86 -10.97 -2.09
N HIS A 60 5.99 -11.98 -2.12
CA HIS A 60 6.10 -13.17 -1.29
C HIS A 60 7.40 -13.94 -1.58
N SER A 61 7.78 -14.08 -2.86
CA SER A 61 9.03 -14.75 -3.24
C SER A 61 10.28 -14.01 -2.74
N LEU A 62 10.17 -12.70 -2.53
CA LEU A 62 11.22 -11.85 -1.95
C LEU A 62 11.19 -11.81 -0.41
N GLY A 63 10.28 -12.57 0.21
CA GLY A 63 10.15 -12.67 1.66
C GLY A 63 9.35 -11.55 2.31
N PHE A 64 8.59 -10.76 1.55
CA PHE A 64 7.68 -9.77 2.09
C PHE A 64 6.35 -10.41 2.50
N LYS A 65 5.82 -9.94 3.62
CA LYS A 65 4.40 -10.04 3.95
C LYS A 65 3.65 -8.86 3.36
N THR A 66 2.41 -9.08 2.95
CA THR A 66 1.57 -8.06 2.32
C THR A 66 0.37 -7.73 3.20
N ALA A 67 0.11 -6.45 3.41
CA ALA A 67 -0.98 -5.94 4.23
C ALA A 67 -1.84 -4.96 3.44
N ALA A 68 -3.06 -5.37 3.10
CA ALA A 68 -4.05 -4.55 2.41
C ALA A 68 -4.74 -3.61 3.41
N LEU A 69 -4.61 -2.29 3.21
CA LEU A 69 -5.40 -1.32 3.97
C LEU A 69 -6.84 -1.30 3.44
N ALA A 70 -7.71 -2.02 4.10
CA ALA A 70 -9.12 -2.14 3.73
C ALA A 70 -9.99 -2.48 4.95
N LEU A 71 -11.28 -2.15 4.84
CA LEU A 71 -12.27 -2.57 5.82
C LEU A 71 -12.85 -3.93 5.40
N SER A 72 -12.71 -4.92 6.26
CA SER A 72 -13.40 -6.20 6.15
C SER A 72 -13.66 -6.77 7.55
N ASP A 73 -14.59 -7.71 7.65
CA ASP A 73 -14.98 -8.29 8.93
C ASP A 73 -13.82 -9.00 9.65
N ASP A 74 -12.88 -9.53 8.88
CA ASP A 74 -11.69 -10.24 9.33
C ASP A 74 -10.43 -9.37 9.42
N SER A 75 -10.56 -8.05 9.26
CA SER A 75 -9.42 -7.13 9.31
C SER A 75 -8.84 -7.03 10.73
N VAL A 76 -7.53 -7.08 10.82
CA VAL A 76 -6.78 -6.80 12.05
C VAL A 76 -6.58 -5.30 12.24
N SER A 77 -6.41 -4.87 13.48
CA SER A 77 -6.09 -3.47 13.76
C SER A 77 -4.65 -3.15 13.39
N ILE A 78 -4.40 -1.91 12.96
CA ILE A 78 -3.06 -1.48 12.53
C ILE A 78 -2.02 -1.51 13.65
N ASP A 79 -2.46 -1.44 14.89
CA ASP A 79 -1.63 -1.53 16.11
C ASP A 79 -1.43 -2.98 16.59
N ASP A 80 -1.84 -3.97 15.79
CA ASP A 80 -1.61 -5.38 16.12
C ASP A 80 -0.11 -5.68 16.19
N PRO A 81 0.38 -6.23 17.31
CA PRO A 81 1.80 -6.55 17.49
C PRO A 81 2.36 -7.49 16.43
N GLN A 82 1.54 -8.31 15.80
CA GLN A 82 1.97 -9.21 14.73
C GLN A 82 2.47 -8.44 13.52
N LEU A 83 1.79 -7.36 13.13
CA LEU A 83 2.22 -6.49 12.03
C LEU A 83 3.57 -5.83 12.32
N ALA A 84 3.75 -5.36 13.56
CA ALA A 84 5.00 -4.71 13.98
C ALA A 84 6.18 -5.69 14.08
N SER A 85 5.92 -7.00 14.16
CA SER A 85 6.95 -8.04 14.21
C SER A 85 7.44 -8.50 12.84
N GLU A 86 6.75 -8.11 11.76
CA GLU A 86 7.17 -8.48 10.42
C GLU A 86 8.40 -7.69 9.96
N GLU A 87 9.50 -8.39 9.69
CA GLU A 87 10.75 -7.75 9.25
C GLU A 87 10.64 -7.11 7.87
N ARG A 88 9.77 -7.64 7.01
CA ARG A 88 9.54 -7.18 5.64
C ARG A 88 8.05 -7.10 5.37
N LEU A 89 7.50 -5.90 5.53
CA LEU A 89 6.07 -5.64 5.35
C LEU A 89 5.83 -4.69 4.19
N ALA A 90 5.02 -5.10 3.23
CA ALA A 90 4.54 -4.27 2.13
C ALA A 90 3.09 -3.85 2.38
N LEU A 91 2.85 -2.55 2.59
CA LEU A 91 1.52 -1.99 2.71
C LEU A 91 0.91 -1.76 1.33
N VAL A 92 -0.29 -2.26 1.12
CA VAL A 92 -1.04 -2.10 -0.12
C VAL A 92 -2.17 -1.11 0.09
N LEU A 93 -2.11 -0.01 -0.65
CA LEU A 93 -3.05 1.11 -0.56
C LEU A 93 -3.92 1.17 -1.82
N GLY A 94 -5.20 1.36 -1.64
CA GLY A 94 -6.17 1.48 -2.73
C GLY A 94 -6.28 2.88 -3.31
N THR A 95 -7.10 3.01 -4.35
CA THR A 95 -7.48 4.30 -4.93
C THR A 95 -8.49 5.02 -4.04
N GLU A 96 -8.58 6.35 -4.19
CA GLU A 96 -9.67 7.12 -3.59
C GLU A 96 -10.99 6.74 -4.28
N GLY A 97 -11.99 6.39 -3.48
CA GLY A 97 -13.32 5.98 -3.93
C GLY A 97 -13.49 4.46 -3.91
N ASP A 98 -12.96 3.75 -4.87
CA ASP A 98 -13.19 2.30 -5.03
C ASP A 98 -12.33 1.43 -4.07
N GLY A 99 -11.29 2.00 -3.48
CA GLY A 99 -10.40 1.29 -2.58
C GLY A 99 -9.56 0.23 -3.28
N LEU A 100 -9.40 -0.93 -2.64
CA LEU A 100 -8.68 -2.09 -3.18
C LEU A 100 -9.64 -3.09 -3.81
N ALA A 101 -9.25 -3.66 -4.94
CA ALA A 101 -9.98 -4.76 -5.56
C ALA A 101 -10.04 -5.97 -4.61
N SER A 102 -11.18 -6.68 -4.61
CA SER A 102 -11.38 -7.87 -3.76
C SER A 102 -10.33 -8.96 -4.01
N SER A 103 -9.87 -9.10 -5.25
CA SER A 103 -8.78 -10.01 -5.60
C SER A 103 -7.45 -9.61 -4.94
N THR A 104 -7.17 -8.33 -4.79
CA THR A 104 -5.98 -7.84 -4.06
C THR A 104 -6.08 -8.18 -2.59
N ILE A 105 -7.21 -7.87 -1.95
CA ILE A 105 -7.45 -8.16 -0.54
C ILE A 105 -7.31 -9.66 -0.27
N ALA A 106 -7.93 -10.50 -1.09
CA ALA A 106 -7.91 -11.95 -0.94
C ALA A 106 -6.51 -12.58 -1.10
N ASN A 107 -5.59 -11.94 -1.80
CA ASN A 107 -4.23 -12.43 -2.03
C ASN A 107 -3.19 -11.86 -1.06
N CYS A 108 -3.54 -10.86 -0.26
CA CYS A 108 -2.66 -10.34 0.79
C CYS A 108 -2.64 -11.25 2.02
N ASP A 109 -1.53 -11.24 2.76
CA ASP A 109 -1.39 -11.99 4.03
C ASP A 109 -2.29 -11.40 5.13
N TYR A 110 -2.46 -10.09 5.13
CA TYR A 110 -3.25 -9.36 6.11
C TYR A 110 -4.23 -8.40 5.44
N THR A 111 -5.41 -8.29 6.01
CA THR A 111 -6.28 -7.12 5.80
C THR A 111 -6.22 -6.27 7.05
N VAL A 112 -5.87 -5.01 6.91
CA VAL A 112 -5.56 -4.11 8.03
C VAL A 112 -6.49 -2.91 8.01
N ARG A 113 -7.07 -2.60 9.18
CA ARG A 113 -7.89 -1.40 9.37
C ARG A 113 -7.23 -0.42 10.34
N ILE A 114 -7.44 0.86 10.09
CA ILE A 114 -7.21 1.92 11.07
C ILE A 114 -8.49 2.05 11.90
N PRO A 115 -8.45 1.80 13.22
CA PRO A 115 -9.64 1.98 14.07
C PRO A 115 -10.11 3.45 14.02
N MET A 116 -11.37 3.64 13.68
CA MET A 116 -11.97 4.97 13.60
C MET A 116 -13.20 5.08 14.50
N ALA A 117 -13.45 6.30 15.00
CA ALA A 117 -14.59 6.60 15.86
C ALA A 117 -15.79 7.11 15.05
N HIS A 118 -16.94 7.14 15.69
CA HIS A 118 -18.16 7.78 15.19
C HIS A 118 -18.71 7.26 13.86
N GLY A 119 -18.42 5.99 13.50
CA GLY A 119 -18.93 5.39 12.26
C GLY A 119 -18.27 5.94 11.00
N VAL A 120 -17.10 6.55 11.12
CA VAL A 120 -16.29 6.94 9.96
C VAL A 120 -15.62 5.70 9.39
N ASP A 121 -15.79 5.45 8.09
CA ASP A 121 -15.34 4.21 7.43
C ASP A 121 -14.04 4.40 6.65
N SER A 122 -13.65 5.62 6.31
CA SER A 122 -12.47 5.85 5.49
C SER A 122 -11.77 7.17 5.81
N LEU A 123 -10.47 7.18 5.56
CA LEU A 123 -9.61 8.37 5.51
C LEU A 123 -9.14 8.59 4.08
N ASN A 124 -8.84 9.83 3.75
CA ASN A 124 -8.06 10.13 2.54
C ASN A 124 -6.79 9.25 2.52
N VAL A 125 -6.42 8.72 1.35
CA VAL A 125 -5.32 7.76 1.23
C VAL A 125 -3.98 8.30 1.74
N ALA A 126 -3.71 9.60 1.57
CA ALA A 126 -2.50 10.22 2.09
C ALA A 126 -2.50 10.28 3.62
N ALA A 127 -3.64 10.56 4.24
CA ALA A 127 -3.81 10.53 5.70
C ALA A 127 -3.69 9.10 6.24
N ALA A 128 -4.36 8.15 5.61
CA ALA A 128 -4.28 6.73 5.97
C ALA A 128 -2.84 6.21 5.86
N SER A 129 -2.14 6.53 4.78
CA SER A 129 -0.74 6.15 4.61
C SER A 129 0.17 6.75 5.68
N ALA A 130 -0.03 8.02 6.04
CA ALA A 130 0.77 8.65 7.09
C ALA A 130 0.59 7.99 8.46
N VAL A 131 -0.63 7.64 8.83
CA VAL A 131 -0.93 6.89 10.06
C VAL A 131 -0.27 5.52 10.02
N ALA A 132 -0.44 4.79 8.91
CA ALA A 132 0.12 3.45 8.74
C ALA A 132 1.65 3.46 8.79
N PHE A 133 2.30 4.38 8.09
CA PHE A 133 3.75 4.51 8.10
C PHE A 133 4.29 4.91 9.49
N TRP A 134 3.57 5.76 10.21
CA TRP A 134 3.97 6.12 11.55
C TRP A 134 3.88 4.95 12.53
N GLU A 135 2.80 4.19 12.48
CA GLU A 135 2.57 3.06 13.40
C GLU A 135 3.52 1.90 13.12
N LEU A 136 3.70 1.54 11.87
CA LEU A 136 4.45 0.35 11.47
C LEU A 136 5.92 0.61 11.14
N ARG A 137 6.43 1.84 11.35
CA ARG A 137 7.85 2.12 11.14
C ARG A 137 8.72 1.34 12.13
N VAL A 138 9.88 0.94 11.67
CA VAL A 138 10.92 0.39 12.56
C VAL A 138 11.32 1.47 13.58
N ARG A 139 11.27 1.13 14.85
CA ARG A 139 11.63 2.01 15.97
C ARG A 139 12.98 1.61 16.55
#